data_bf555e81dc265bc246e86544c1a6c2f0
#
_entry.id   bf555e81dc265bc246e86544c1a6c2f0
#
_cell.length_a   1.000
_cell.length_b   1.000
_cell.length_c   1.000
_cell.angle_alpha   90.00
_cell.angle_beta   90.00
_cell.angle_gamma   90.00
#
_symmetry.space_group_name_H-M   'P 1'
#
loop_
_entity.id
_entity.type
_entity.pdbx_description
1 polymer ?
#
loop_
_entity_poly.entity_id
_entity_poly.type
_entity_poly.pdbx_seq_one_letter_code
_entity_poly.pdbx_strand_id
1 'polypeptide(L)'
;MARVKSISRSGALYIVFLILFLLCFYIFGNNTTMNEGAWRNILLLLIVFVPSVLWSIFFYLQDRIEPEPTIYVMVAFLAGMAGFTLIGLPLEKTFFQLNQWMYKSAGFLILGSIFVNGAITSFLFYILIRYCFYPSREFDEPVDGMIYGAFIGSGFAMVKSLNYLAAYPDYSLFVIAYTATKNILIYASIASLIGYFLGKAKFAKKGTYTASVVGFVLGTVLIGLYHILNEIVMTAQRIGNIFLLSFILSLIFAIIILVIVYFQMRKLTEKDLHADVKVKFELNSIVIILFIIFLIIGGFTKKSAMVDIKYVNSNFGISFQYPNSLSKKPPRDPWEPNMSMDFARDIKTLLRIGGDDKGSFIFAFKVKKGVDKLSQLNYGEYIGDIDSLAISKEKIIIDGKEGIRLQYSYPKITRKENFPKMFWVCTDIIPIGNNIFIFNFRGNPENFNNVKALYEDILETIKW
;
A
#
# COMPACT_ATOMS: atom_id res chain seq x y z
N MET A 1 24.54 10.01 -37.50
CA MET A 1 25.18 9.31 -36.34
C MET A 1 25.67 10.22 -35.19
N ALA A 2 25.48 11.53 -35.27
CA ALA A 2 26.01 12.49 -34.28
C ALA A 2 25.02 13.05 -33.26
N ARG A 3 23.73 12.69 -33.30
CA ARG A 3 22.66 13.39 -32.53
C ARG A 3 22.17 12.73 -31.24
N VAL A 4 22.57 11.51 -30.91
CA VAL A 4 22.13 10.84 -29.67
C VAL A 4 23.24 10.82 -28.60
N LYS A 5 24.17 11.77 -28.64
CA LYS A 5 25.42 11.69 -27.84
C LYS A 5 25.37 12.20 -26.41
N SER A 6 24.32 12.85 -25.93
CA SER A 6 24.26 13.26 -24.53
C SER A 6 22.83 13.44 -24.05
N ILE A 7 22.55 13.02 -22.81
CA ILE A 7 21.47 13.62 -22.03
C ILE A 7 21.63 15.12 -22.17
N SER A 8 20.55 15.82 -22.57
CA SER A 8 20.60 17.28 -22.72
C SER A 8 21.21 17.89 -21.45
N ARG A 9 22.18 18.80 -21.59
CA ARG A 9 22.67 19.60 -20.45
C ARG A 9 21.50 20.28 -19.75
N SER A 10 20.46 20.68 -20.50
CA SER A 10 19.21 21.18 -19.96
C SER A 10 18.44 20.14 -19.17
N GLY A 11 18.36 18.87 -19.62
CA GLY A 11 17.71 17.80 -18.85
C GLY A 11 18.39 17.49 -17.52
N ALA A 12 19.72 17.51 -17.47
CA ALA A 12 20.45 17.33 -16.21
C ALA A 12 20.11 18.41 -15.17
N LEU A 13 19.81 19.64 -15.63
CA LEU A 13 19.44 20.75 -14.75
C LEU A 13 18.14 20.45 -13.96
N TYR A 14 17.15 19.79 -14.57
CA TYR A 14 15.90 19.44 -13.89
C TYR A 14 16.09 18.35 -12.82
N ILE A 15 17.03 17.44 -13.02
CA ILE A 15 17.41 16.48 -11.98
C ILE A 15 18.06 17.22 -10.80
N VAL A 16 18.92 18.20 -11.07
CA VAL A 16 19.52 19.06 -10.02
C VAL A 16 18.43 19.83 -9.27
N PHE A 17 17.47 20.43 -9.98
CA PHE A 17 16.35 21.12 -9.33
C PHE A 17 15.51 20.19 -8.46
N LEU A 18 15.27 18.94 -8.88
CA LEU A 18 14.57 17.94 -8.08
C LEU A 18 15.32 17.59 -6.80
N ILE A 19 16.64 17.44 -6.90
CA ILE A 19 17.50 17.19 -5.74
C ILE A 19 17.51 18.40 -4.79
N LEU A 20 17.61 19.62 -5.32
CA LEU A 20 17.56 20.84 -4.52
C LEU A 20 16.20 21.03 -3.84
N PHE A 21 15.12 20.70 -4.52
CA PHE A 21 13.77 20.70 -3.97
C PHE A 21 13.68 19.76 -2.76
N LEU A 22 14.15 18.52 -2.89
CA LEU A 22 14.15 17.56 -1.78
C LEU A 22 15.08 17.98 -0.63
N LEU A 23 16.24 18.52 -0.95
CA LEU A 23 17.19 19.02 0.06
C LEU A 23 16.58 20.20 0.85
N CYS A 24 15.91 21.11 0.19
CA CYS A 24 15.19 22.22 0.83
C CYS A 24 14.15 21.69 1.84
N PHE A 25 13.31 20.73 1.44
CA PHE A 25 12.34 20.13 2.35
C PHE A 25 12.98 19.26 3.44
N TYR A 26 14.12 18.65 3.18
CA TYR A 26 14.88 17.92 4.22
C TYR A 26 15.37 18.88 5.31
N ILE A 27 15.93 20.03 4.93
CA ILE A 27 16.48 21.00 5.88
C ILE A 27 15.37 21.73 6.66
N PHE A 28 14.35 22.22 5.96
CA PHE A 28 13.35 23.12 6.53
C PHE A 28 12.02 22.42 6.88
N GLY A 29 11.70 21.30 6.25
CA GLY A 29 10.41 20.64 6.34
C GLY A 29 10.38 19.39 7.23
N ASN A 30 11.52 18.94 7.74
CA ASN A 30 11.58 17.66 8.48
C ASN A 30 10.76 17.67 9.78
N ASN A 31 10.79 18.79 10.51
CA ASN A 31 10.07 18.97 11.78
C ASN A 31 8.82 19.84 11.64
N THR A 32 8.44 20.20 10.42
CA THR A 32 7.33 21.09 10.16
C THR A 32 6.15 20.26 9.64
N THR A 33 5.05 20.24 10.38
CA THR A 33 3.77 19.65 9.97
C THR A 33 2.85 20.74 9.44
N MET A 34 1.88 20.37 8.62
CA MET A 34 0.88 21.31 8.14
C MET A 34 -0.24 21.44 9.17
N ASN A 35 -0.52 22.66 9.60
CA ASN A 35 -1.70 22.95 10.41
C ASN A 35 -2.97 22.72 9.59
N GLU A 36 -4.04 22.30 10.25
CA GLU A 36 -5.36 22.15 9.60
C GLU A 36 -5.87 23.53 9.15
N GLY A 37 -6.37 23.59 7.91
CA GLY A 37 -6.91 24.79 7.30
C GLY A 37 -6.92 24.78 5.77
N ALA A 38 -7.55 25.76 5.16
CA ALA A 38 -7.64 25.87 3.69
C ALA A 38 -6.25 25.93 3.00
N TRP A 39 -5.28 26.56 3.63
CA TRP A 39 -3.93 26.68 3.13
C TRP A 39 -3.18 25.34 3.04
N ARG A 40 -3.54 24.36 3.88
CA ARG A 40 -2.95 23.01 3.86
C ARG A 40 -3.14 22.34 2.49
N ASN A 41 -4.35 22.36 1.96
CA ASN A 41 -4.65 21.70 0.69
C ASN A 41 -3.92 22.37 -0.48
N ILE A 42 -3.81 23.72 -0.45
CA ILE A 42 -3.06 24.48 -1.46
C ILE A 42 -1.57 24.13 -1.38
N LEU A 43 -0.99 24.11 -0.19
CA LEU A 43 0.41 23.81 -0.01
C LEU A 43 0.73 22.34 -0.39
N LEU A 44 -0.14 21.42 -0.01
CA LEU A 44 -0.04 20.00 -0.43
C LEU A 44 -0.06 19.89 -1.97
N LEU A 45 -0.99 20.59 -2.64
CA LEU A 45 -1.05 20.60 -4.09
C LEU A 45 0.24 21.14 -4.70
N LEU A 46 0.78 22.26 -4.20
CA LEU A 46 2.01 22.87 -4.71
C LEU A 46 3.22 21.94 -4.53
N ILE A 47 3.36 21.33 -3.35
CA ILE A 47 4.48 20.43 -3.06
C ILE A 47 4.44 19.19 -3.97
N VAL A 48 3.26 18.67 -4.28
CA VAL A 48 3.12 17.50 -5.16
C VAL A 48 3.24 17.89 -6.65
N PHE A 49 2.80 19.08 -7.01
CA PHE A 49 2.84 19.59 -8.39
C PHE A 49 4.27 19.84 -8.89
N VAL A 50 5.13 20.44 -8.05
CA VAL A 50 6.49 20.83 -8.47
C VAL A 50 7.31 19.65 -9.01
N PRO A 51 7.50 18.53 -8.30
CA PRO A 51 8.25 17.41 -8.84
C PRO A 51 7.59 16.78 -10.08
N SER A 52 6.23 16.83 -10.18
CA SER A 52 5.50 16.33 -11.36
C SER A 52 5.87 17.12 -12.61
N VAL A 53 5.91 18.44 -12.51
CA VAL A 53 6.27 19.32 -13.63
C VAL A 53 7.75 19.19 -13.97
N LEU A 54 8.64 19.21 -12.97
CA LEU A 54 10.08 19.09 -13.21
C LEU A 54 10.43 17.80 -13.96
N TRP A 55 9.84 16.68 -13.54
CA TRP A 55 10.11 15.39 -14.16
C TRP A 55 9.48 15.28 -15.57
N SER A 56 8.27 15.83 -15.76
CA SER A 56 7.64 15.89 -17.08
C SER A 56 8.45 16.71 -18.08
N ILE A 57 8.96 17.88 -17.66
CA ILE A 57 9.82 18.72 -18.49
C ILE A 57 11.14 18.01 -18.82
N PHE A 58 11.69 17.24 -17.87
CA PHE A 58 12.86 16.41 -18.17
C PHE A 58 12.62 15.50 -19.37
N PHE A 59 11.49 14.78 -19.41
CA PHE A 59 11.15 13.93 -20.56
C PHE A 59 10.90 14.72 -21.84
N TYR A 60 10.17 15.81 -21.75
CA TYR A 60 9.89 16.70 -22.89
C TYR A 60 11.16 17.17 -23.60
N LEU A 61 12.18 17.53 -22.83
CA LEU A 61 13.47 17.99 -23.37
C LEU A 61 14.36 16.88 -23.93
N GLN A 62 13.98 15.61 -23.81
CA GLN A 62 14.69 14.52 -24.48
C GLN A 62 14.37 14.46 -25.97
N ASP A 63 13.19 14.94 -26.36
CA ASP A 63 12.86 15.12 -27.77
C ASP A 63 13.52 16.40 -28.30
N ARG A 64 14.40 16.21 -29.26
CA ARG A 64 15.21 17.32 -29.83
C ARG A 64 14.96 17.52 -31.32
N ILE A 65 14.26 16.59 -31.95
CA ILE A 65 14.09 16.58 -33.41
C ILE A 65 12.81 17.31 -33.75
N GLU A 66 11.69 16.86 -33.23
CA GLU A 66 10.37 17.44 -33.44
C GLU A 66 9.60 17.47 -32.11
N PRO A 67 9.80 18.54 -31.29
CA PRO A 67 9.17 18.60 -29.96
C PRO A 67 7.64 18.55 -30.07
N GLU A 68 7.03 17.69 -29.28
CA GLU A 68 5.59 17.48 -29.22
C GLU A 68 4.84 18.80 -28.94
N PRO A 69 3.68 19.03 -29.57
CA PRO A 69 2.86 20.18 -29.26
C PRO A 69 2.48 20.23 -27.79
N THR A 70 2.70 21.35 -27.12
CA THR A 70 2.50 21.54 -25.68
C THR A 70 1.07 21.17 -25.23
N ILE A 71 0.07 21.40 -26.10
CA ILE A 71 -1.32 21.04 -25.79
C ILE A 71 -1.51 19.53 -25.64
N TYR A 72 -0.85 18.71 -26.48
CA TYR A 72 -0.96 17.25 -26.42
C TYR A 72 -0.31 16.69 -25.16
N VAL A 73 0.85 17.18 -24.75
CA VAL A 73 1.50 16.73 -23.52
C VAL A 73 0.73 17.19 -22.28
N MET A 74 0.10 18.37 -22.31
CA MET A 74 -0.80 18.81 -21.23
C MET A 74 -2.05 17.93 -21.15
N VAL A 75 -2.65 17.59 -22.29
CA VAL A 75 -3.78 16.64 -22.32
C VAL A 75 -3.37 15.26 -21.81
N ALA A 76 -2.15 14.80 -22.13
CA ALA A 76 -1.62 13.54 -21.62
C ALA A 76 -1.50 13.54 -20.08
N PHE A 77 -1.00 14.64 -19.51
CA PHE A 77 -0.92 14.82 -18.07
C PHE A 77 -2.31 14.76 -17.41
N LEU A 78 -3.27 15.52 -17.96
CA LEU A 78 -4.66 15.53 -17.48
C LEU A 78 -5.35 14.17 -17.65
N ALA A 79 -5.08 13.45 -18.74
CA ALA A 79 -5.58 12.11 -18.96
C ALA A 79 -5.06 11.13 -17.90
N GLY A 80 -3.79 11.24 -17.48
CA GLY A 80 -3.22 10.48 -16.38
C GLY A 80 -3.92 10.76 -15.06
N MET A 81 -4.19 12.03 -14.75
CA MET A 81 -4.96 12.42 -13.55
C MET A 81 -6.38 11.84 -13.58
N ALA A 82 -7.09 12.01 -14.69
CA ALA A 82 -8.45 11.50 -14.86
C ALA A 82 -8.50 9.97 -14.80
N GLY A 83 -7.57 9.28 -15.45
CA GLY A 83 -7.49 7.82 -15.46
C GLY A 83 -7.33 7.24 -14.06
N PHE A 84 -6.47 7.81 -13.23
CA PHE A 84 -6.36 7.36 -11.83
C PHE A 84 -7.63 7.68 -11.04
N THR A 85 -8.15 8.91 -11.13
CA THR A 85 -9.30 9.34 -10.35
C THR A 85 -10.55 8.55 -10.67
N LEU A 86 -10.84 8.35 -11.96
CA LEU A 86 -12.10 7.77 -12.43
C LEU A 86 -12.08 6.24 -12.47
N ILE A 87 -10.91 5.63 -12.67
CA ILE A 87 -10.79 4.18 -12.86
C ILE A 87 -9.87 3.56 -11.82
N GLY A 88 -8.63 4.06 -11.67
CA GLY A 88 -7.64 3.47 -10.80
C GLY A 88 -8.06 3.45 -9.34
N LEU A 89 -8.47 4.59 -8.83
CA LEU A 89 -8.87 4.76 -7.44
C LEU A 89 -10.10 3.92 -7.05
N PRO A 90 -11.21 3.91 -7.81
CA PRO A 90 -12.34 3.03 -7.54
C PRO A 90 -11.97 1.54 -7.58
N LEU A 91 -11.14 1.12 -8.55
CA LEU A 91 -10.70 -0.28 -8.61
C LEU A 91 -9.84 -0.64 -7.40
N GLU A 92 -8.85 0.18 -7.02
CA GLU A 92 -7.95 -0.08 -5.88
C GLU A 92 -8.69 -0.04 -4.53
N LYS A 93 -9.51 1.00 -4.29
CA LYS A 93 -10.13 1.25 -2.97
C LYS A 93 -11.50 0.59 -2.78
N THR A 94 -12.35 0.62 -3.80
CA THR A 94 -13.74 0.16 -3.66
C THR A 94 -13.90 -1.29 -4.09
N PHE A 95 -13.41 -1.63 -5.28
CA PHE A 95 -13.59 -2.98 -5.81
C PHE A 95 -12.64 -3.98 -5.17
N PHE A 96 -11.32 -3.73 -5.21
CA PHE A 96 -10.34 -4.65 -4.66
C PHE A 96 -10.07 -4.44 -3.17
N GLN A 97 -10.29 -3.24 -2.62
CA GLN A 97 -10.05 -2.92 -1.20
C GLN A 97 -8.64 -3.33 -0.76
N LEU A 98 -7.62 -2.99 -1.56
CA LEU A 98 -6.24 -3.47 -1.40
C LEU A 98 -5.68 -3.29 0.01
N ASN A 99 -5.98 -2.16 0.66
CA ASN A 99 -5.50 -1.85 2.00
C ASN A 99 -6.00 -2.82 3.09
N GLN A 100 -7.10 -3.56 2.83
CA GLN A 100 -7.69 -4.45 3.82
C GLN A 100 -7.03 -5.83 3.86
N TRP A 101 -6.37 -6.26 2.77
CA TRP A 101 -5.89 -7.63 2.69
C TRP A 101 -4.46 -7.80 2.16
N MET A 102 -3.95 -6.86 1.35
CA MET A 102 -2.67 -7.02 0.66
C MET A 102 -1.49 -7.18 1.62
N TYR A 103 -1.52 -6.50 2.76
CA TYR A 103 -0.44 -6.49 3.75
C TYR A 103 -0.53 -7.60 4.81
N LYS A 104 -1.49 -8.52 4.71
CA LYS A 104 -1.73 -9.57 5.70
C LYS A 104 -0.68 -10.67 5.69
N SER A 105 -0.06 -10.92 4.55
CA SER A 105 1.05 -11.88 4.41
C SER A 105 1.93 -11.51 3.23
N ALA A 106 3.17 -12.03 3.21
CA ALA A 106 4.09 -11.84 2.09
C ALA A 106 3.51 -12.38 0.77
N GLY A 107 2.77 -13.49 0.79
CA GLY A 107 2.10 -14.04 -0.40
C GLY A 107 1.02 -13.12 -0.94
N PHE A 108 0.18 -12.56 -0.07
CA PHE A 108 -0.85 -11.59 -0.48
C PHE A 108 -0.24 -10.28 -0.96
N LEU A 109 0.86 -9.84 -0.34
CA LEU A 109 1.60 -8.66 -0.81
C LEU A 109 2.12 -8.87 -2.24
N ILE A 110 2.76 -10.00 -2.53
CA ILE A 110 3.28 -10.31 -3.86
C ILE A 110 2.15 -10.37 -4.89
N LEU A 111 1.11 -11.17 -4.63
CA LEU A 111 0.00 -11.36 -5.57
C LEU A 111 -0.81 -10.07 -5.77
N GLY A 112 -1.11 -9.34 -4.70
CA GLY A 112 -1.83 -8.08 -4.77
C GLY A 112 -1.04 -6.98 -5.47
N SER A 113 0.27 -6.89 -5.23
CA SER A 113 1.13 -5.90 -5.86
C SER A 113 1.28 -6.13 -7.36
N ILE A 114 1.42 -7.37 -7.82
CA ILE A 114 1.59 -7.68 -9.24
C ILE A 114 0.23 -7.72 -9.95
N PHE A 115 -0.67 -8.60 -9.52
CA PHE A 115 -1.89 -8.91 -10.26
C PHE A 115 -3.03 -7.92 -10.07
N VAL A 116 -2.96 -7.03 -9.07
CA VAL A 116 -3.95 -5.98 -8.89
C VAL A 116 -3.33 -4.61 -9.10
N ASN A 117 -2.47 -4.14 -8.21
CA ASN A 117 -1.89 -2.79 -8.29
C ASN A 117 -1.10 -2.59 -9.59
N GLY A 118 -0.18 -3.51 -9.91
CA GLY A 118 0.62 -3.49 -11.12
C GLY A 118 -0.22 -3.59 -12.39
N ALA A 119 -1.17 -4.54 -12.43
CA ALA A 119 -2.02 -4.75 -13.58
C ALA A 119 -2.95 -3.56 -13.85
N ILE A 120 -3.63 -3.02 -12.85
CA ILE A 120 -4.52 -1.85 -12.99
C ILE A 120 -3.73 -0.65 -13.49
N THR A 121 -2.61 -0.34 -12.86
CA THR A 121 -1.79 0.82 -13.20
C THR A 121 -1.23 0.71 -14.62
N SER A 122 -0.63 -0.44 -14.97
CA SER A 122 -0.07 -0.66 -16.32
C SER A 122 -1.13 -0.69 -17.41
N PHE A 123 -2.31 -1.24 -17.12
CA PHE A 123 -3.41 -1.23 -18.06
C PHE A 123 -3.94 0.18 -18.30
N LEU A 124 -4.05 1.00 -17.26
CA LEU A 124 -4.41 2.42 -17.41
C LEU A 124 -3.41 3.16 -18.29
N PHE A 125 -2.12 3.01 -18.07
CA PHE A 125 -1.10 3.60 -18.94
C PHE A 125 -1.25 3.11 -20.38
N TYR A 126 -1.39 1.79 -20.54
CA TYR A 126 -1.58 1.19 -21.86
C TYR A 126 -2.79 1.74 -22.60
N ILE A 127 -3.99 1.77 -21.99
CA ILE A 127 -5.20 2.24 -22.66
C ILE A 127 -5.16 3.72 -22.99
N LEU A 128 -4.64 4.55 -22.09
CA LEU A 128 -4.53 5.98 -22.31
C LEU A 128 -3.58 6.28 -23.46
N ILE A 129 -2.39 5.67 -23.50
CA ILE A 129 -1.45 5.86 -24.61
C ILE A 129 -2.05 5.26 -25.89
N ARG A 130 -2.54 4.03 -25.87
CA ARG A 130 -2.97 3.28 -27.06
C ARG A 130 -4.19 3.86 -27.74
N TYR A 131 -5.15 4.37 -26.97
CA TYR A 131 -6.43 4.82 -27.52
C TYR A 131 -6.58 6.34 -27.59
N CYS A 132 -5.88 7.10 -26.75
CA CYS A 132 -5.96 8.55 -26.80
C CYS A 132 -4.88 9.21 -27.69
N PHE A 133 -3.64 8.69 -27.66
CA PHE A 133 -2.50 9.36 -28.33
C PHE A 133 -1.96 8.60 -29.54
N TYR A 134 -1.86 7.29 -29.47
CA TYR A 134 -1.36 6.45 -30.55
C TYR A 134 -2.03 6.67 -31.93
N PRO A 135 -3.36 6.95 -32.04
CA PRO A 135 -4.01 7.26 -33.31
C PRO A 135 -3.72 8.67 -33.82
N SER A 136 -3.13 9.54 -33.02
CA SER A 136 -2.80 10.91 -33.40
C SER A 136 -1.79 10.95 -34.54
N ARG A 137 -1.82 12.01 -35.33
CA ARG A 137 -0.81 12.33 -36.35
C ARG A 137 0.51 12.79 -35.71
N GLU A 138 0.41 13.42 -34.56
CA GLU A 138 1.55 13.90 -33.78
C GLU A 138 2.35 12.73 -33.14
N PHE A 139 1.78 11.54 -33.10
CA PHE A 139 2.49 10.36 -32.67
C PHE A 139 3.19 9.72 -33.88
N ASP A 140 4.23 10.33 -34.40
CA ASP A 140 4.90 9.96 -35.65
C ASP A 140 6.30 9.33 -35.44
N GLU A 141 6.82 9.38 -34.20
CA GLU A 141 8.07 8.71 -33.80
C GLU A 141 7.86 7.72 -32.62
N PRO A 142 8.74 6.70 -32.50
CA PRO A 142 8.69 5.80 -31.31
C PRO A 142 8.96 6.52 -29.99
N VAL A 143 9.62 7.69 -30.02
CA VAL A 143 9.94 8.52 -28.84
C VAL A 143 8.69 9.16 -28.26
N ASP A 144 7.70 9.51 -29.10
CA ASP A 144 6.46 10.17 -28.67
C ASP A 144 5.68 9.34 -27.69
N GLY A 145 5.65 8.01 -27.91
CA GLY A 145 5.07 7.08 -26.94
C GLY A 145 5.71 7.20 -25.56
N MET A 146 7.02 7.41 -25.50
CA MET A 146 7.75 7.61 -24.24
C MET A 146 7.35 8.93 -23.58
N ILE A 147 7.24 10.00 -24.35
CA ILE A 147 6.89 11.33 -23.85
C ILE A 147 5.46 11.36 -23.34
N TYR A 148 4.49 10.93 -24.17
CA TYR A 148 3.10 10.84 -23.73
C TYR A 148 2.93 9.93 -22.53
N GLY A 149 3.64 8.78 -22.48
CA GLY A 149 3.68 7.89 -21.34
C GLY A 149 4.18 8.58 -20.07
N ALA A 150 5.29 9.33 -20.16
CA ALA A 150 5.84 10.07 -19.03
C ALA A 150 4.88 11.10 -18.47
N PHE A 151 4.18 11.86 -19.33
CA PHE A 151 3.20 12.84 -18.90
C PHE A 151 1.96 12.20 -18.28
N ILE A 152 1.42 11.12 -18.86
CA ILE A 152 0.34 10.32 -18.29
C ILE A 152 0.74 9.78 -16.92
N GLY A 153 1.94 9.19 -16.81
CA GLY A 153 2.47 8.66 -15.56
C GLY A 153 2.68 9.73 -14.49
N SER A 154 3.10 10.95 -14.88
CA SER A 154 3.26 12.10 -13.97
C SER A 154 1.91 12.58 -13.42
N GLY A 155 0.90 12.73 -14.28
CA GLY A 155 -0.45 13.12 -13.88
C GLY A 155 -1.09 12.05 -12.94
N PHE A 156 -0.94 10.78 -13.29
CA PHE A 156 -1.36 9.65 -12.45
C PHE A 156 -0.68 9.70 -11.07
N ALA A 157 0.64 9.83 -11.03
CA ALA A 157 1.43 9.86 -9.80
C ALA A 157 1.07 11.04 -8.91
N MET A 158 0.80 12.21 -9.51
CA MET A 158 0.37 13.41 -8.80
C MET A 158 -0.91 13.14 -8.01
N VAL A 159 -1.96 12.65 -8.66
CA VAL A 159 -3.25 12.39 -7.98
C VAL A 159 -3.15 11.24 -6.99
N LYS A 160 -2.40 10.19 -7.32
CA LYS A 160 -2.15 9.07 -6.39
C LYS A 160 -1.44 9.56 -5.13
N SER A 161 -0.45 10.46 -5.25
CA SER A 161 0.24 11.08 -4.13
C SER A 161 -0.68 11.96 -3.29
N LEU A 162 -1.48 12.83 -3.94
CA LEU A 162 -2.47 13.67 -3.25
C LEU A 162 -3.46 12.82 -2.44
N ASN A 163 -3.98 11.76 -3.04
CA ASN A 163 -4.94 10.86 -2.39
C ASN A 163 -4.33 10.13 -1.18
N TYR A 164 -3.06 9.68 -1.30
CA TYR A 164 -2.35 9.05 -0.20
C TYR A 164 -2.07 10.06 0.93
N LEU A 165 -1.48 11.19 0.61
CA LEU A 165 -1.04 12.19 1.59
C LEU A 165 -2.20 12.88 2.29
N ALA A 166 -3.35 13.04 1.62
CA ALA A 166 -4.57 13.59 2.23
C ALA A 166 -5.10 12.71 3.40
N ALA A 167 -4.81 11.41 3.36
CA ALA A 167 -5.19 10.47 4.42
C ALA A 167 -4.27 10.54 5.66
N TYR A 168 -3.12 11.22 5.57
CA TYR A 168 -2.12 11.30 6.64
C TYR A 168 -1.77 12.76 6.96
N PRO A 169 -2.62 13.46 7.71
CA PRO A 169 -2.44 14.88 8.02
C PRO A 169 -1.16 15.21 8.80
N ASP A 170 -0.67 14.28 9.61
CA ASP A 170 0.45 14.48 10.53
C ASP A 170 1.84 14.33 9.87
N TYR A 171 1.88 14.06 8.57
CA TYR A 171 3.16 13.95 7.88
C TYR A 171 3.87 15.31 7.79
N SER A 172 5.20 15.29 8.04
CA SER A 172 6.04 16.45 7.83
C SER A 172 6.10 16.86 6.36
N LEU A 173 6.38 18.13 6.09
CA LEU A 173 6.54 18.65 4.71
C LEU A 173 7.59 17.86 3.92
N PHE A 174 8.64 17.40 4.59
CA PHE A 174 9.67 16.55 3.98
C PHE A 174 9.07 15.21 3.49
N VAL A 175 8.29 14.52 4.34
CA VAL A 175 7.66 13.24 3.96
C VAL A 175 6.71 13.42 2.79
N ILE A 176 6.02 14.55 2.73
CA ILE A 176 5.11 14.90 1.63
C ILE A 176 5.90 15.08 0.33
N ALA A 177 6.92 15.94 0.32
CA ALA A 177 7.75 16.21 -0.85
C ALA A 177 8.46 14.96 -1.37
N TYR A 178 8.99 14.18 -0.45
CA TYR A 178 9.65 12.91 -0.71
C TYR A 178 8.69 11.88 -1.33
N THR A 179 7.49 11.69 -0.76
CA THR A 179 6.51 10.73 -1.27
C THR A 179 6.01 11.10 -2.67
N ALA A 180 5.77 12.39 -2.90
CA ALA A 180 5.40 12.90 -4.22
C ALA A 180 6.51 12.62 -5.25
N THR A 181 7.75 12.99 -4.93
CA THR A 181 8.90 12.80 -5.83
C THR A 181 9.14 11.33 -6.13
N LYS A 182 9.09 10.47 -5.12
CA LYS A 182 9.24 9.03 -5.26
C LYS A 182 8.21 8.44 -6.23
N ASN A 183 6.94 8.77 -6.05
CA ASN A 183 5.87 8.25 -6.89
C ASN A 183 6.02 8.70 -8.34
N ILE A 184 6.40 9.95 -8.57
CA ILE A 184 6.58 10.49 -9.91
C ILE A 184 7.74 9.79 -10.63
N LEU A 185 8.90 9.63 -9.96
CA LEU A 185 10.03 8.91 -10.51
C LEU A 185 9.63 7.52 -11.04
N ILE A 186 8.81 6.81 -10.30
CA ILE A 186 8.41 5.45 -10.64
C ILE A 186 7.33 5.42 -11.72
N TYR A 187 6.20 6.07 -11.48
CA TYR A 187 5.06 5.94 -12.39
C TYR A 187 5.31 6.58 -13.75
N ALA A 188 5.98 7.74 -13.79
CA ALA A 188 6.33 8.37 -15.05
C ALA A 188 7.36 7.56 -15.84
N SER A 189 8.38 6.99 -15.17
CA SER A 189 9.38 6.17 -15.85
C SER A 189 8.79 4.87 -16.40
N ILE A 190 7.93 4.19 -15.64
CA ILE A 190 7.31 2.93 -16.11
C ILE A 190 6.27 3.22 -17.21
N ALA A 191 5.49 4.29 -17.10
CA ALA A 191 4.56 4.69 -18.15
C ALA A 191 5.31 5.07 -19.43
N SER A 192 6.45 5.74 -19.32
CA SER A 192 7.37 6.02 -20.44
C SER A 192 7.88 4.74 -21.10
N LEU A 193 8.24 3.72 -20.31
CA LEU A 193 8.65 2.42 -20.84
C LEU A 193 7.52 1.71 -21.60
N ILE A 194 6.30 1.71 -21.07
CA ILE A 194 5.10 1.16 -21.75
C ILE A 194 4.87 1.93 -23.05
N GLY A 195 4.97 3.25 -23.00
CA GLY A 195 4.85 4.12 -24.17
C GLY A 195 5.89 3.84 -25.24
N TYR A 196 7.15 3.62 -24.83
CA TYR A 196 8.22 3.19 -25.75
C TYR A 196 7.85 1.88 -26.49
N PHE A 197 7.36 0.86 -25.79
CA PHE A 197 6.94 -0.38 -26.43
C PHE A 197 5.74 -0.19 -27.37
N LEU A 198 4.83 0.71 -27.06
CA LEU A 198 3.72 1.07 -27.94
C LEU A 198 4.20 1.87 -29.16
N GLY A 199 5.13 2.80 -28.98
CA GLY A 199 5.77 3.48 -30.09
C GLY A 199 6.49 2.49 -31.03
N LYS A 200 7.30 1.62 -30.46
CA LYS A 200 7.94 0.53 -31.23
C LYS A 200 6.91 -0.34 -31.96
N ALA A 201 5.77 -0.64 -31.33
CA ALA A 201 4.70 -1.41 -31.95
C ALA A 201 4.08 -0.69 -33.15
N LYS A 202 3.92 0.63 -33.09
CA LYS A 202 3.34 1.46 -34.17
C LYS A 202 4.17 1.38 -35.45
N PHE A 203 5.50 1.46 -35.33
CA PHE A 203 6.42 1.55 -36.44
C PHE A 203 7.06 0.23 -36.84
N ALA A 204 6.76 -0.87 -36.12
CA ALA A 204 7.28 -2.18 -36.44
C ALA A 204 6.60 -2.78 -37.69
N LYS A 205 7.38 -3.29 -38.64
CA LYS A 205 6.87 -4.04 -39.79
C LYS A 205 6.26 -5.39 -39.41
N LYS A 206 6.74 -6.01 -38.31
CA LYS A 206 6.27 -7.29 -37.76
C LYS A 206 6.34 -7.24 -36.23
N GLY A 207 5.46 -7.95 -35.54
CA GLY A 207 5.52 -8.08 -34.10
C GLY A 207 4.85 -6.94 -33.30
N THR A 208 3.99 -6.17 -33.92
CA THR A 208 3.23 -5.07 -33.28
C THR A 208 2.51 -5.50 -31.99
N TYR A 209 1.81 -6.65 -32.04
CA TYR A 209 1.11 -7.18 -30.87
C TYR A 209 2.07 -7.63 -29.76
N THR A 210 3.18 -8.26 -30.14
CA THR A 210 4.18 -8.75 -29.17
C THR A 210 4.80 -7.61 -28.38
N ALA A 211 5.17 -6.51 -29.05
CA ALA A 211 5.75 -5.35 -28.36
C ALA A 211 4.76 -4.72 -27.36
N SER A 212 3.49 -4.58 -27.75
CA SER A 212 2.46 -4.05 -26.86
C SER A 212 2.23 -4.93 -25.63
N VAL A 213 2.19 -6.27 -25.82
CA VAL A 213 2.04 -7.23 -24.72
C VAL A 213 3.25 -7.19 -23.80
N VAL A 214 4.46 -7.15 -24.36
CA VAL A 214 5.70 -7.04 -23.57
C VAL A 214 5.70 -5.76 -22.73
N GLY A 215 5.31 -4.62 -23.30
CA GLY A 215 5.20 -3.35 -22.58
C GLY A 215 4.24 -3.43 -21.39
N PHE A 216 3.06 -4.00 -21.61
CA PHE A 216 2.05 -4.18 -20.56
C PHE A 216 2.54 -5.13 -19.45
N VAL A 217 3.02 -6.31 -19.78
CA VAL A 217 3.47 -7.32 -18.82
C VAL A 217 4.68 -6.82 -18.03
N LEU A 218 5.66 -6.23 -18.72
CA LEU A 218 6.85 -5.68 -18.07
C LEU A 218 6.50 -4.54 -17.12
N GLY A 219 5.62 -3.61 -17.53
CA GLY A 219 5.10 -2.56 -16.66
C GLY A 219 4.42 -3.12 -15.42
N THR A 220 3.56 -4.13 -15.59
CA THR A 220 2.85 -4.80 -14.50
C THR A 220 3.82 -5.40 -13.47
N VAL A 221 4.83 -6.13 -13.95
CA VAL A 221 5.84 -6.76 -13.09
C VAL A 221 6.70 -5.71 -12.39
N LEU A 222 7.14 -4.66 -13.10
CA LEU A 222 7.98 -3.62 -12.52
C LEU A 222 7.25 -2.79 -11.45
N ILE A 223 5.98 -2.44 -11.66
CA ILE A 223 5.18 -1.74 -10.64
C ILE A 223 4.98 -2.64 -9.43
N GLY A 224 4.61 -3.91 -9.65
CA GLY A 224 4.44 -4.88 -8.57
C GLY A 224 5.73 -5.10 -7.77
N LEU A 225 6.85 -5.31 -8.46
CA LEU A 225 8.16 -5.51 -7.84
C LEU A 225 8.59 -4.28 -7.03
N TYR A 226 8.44 -3.09 -7.61
CA TYR A 226 8.72 -1.85 -6.90
C TYR A 226 7.90 -1.73 -5.62
N HIS A 227 6.59 -2.03 -5.70
CA HIS A 227 5.70 -1.94 -4.55
C HIS A 227 6.13 -2.92 -3.43
N ILE A 228 6.47 -4.16 -3.78
CA ILE A 228 6.98 -5.17 -2.84
C ILE A 228 8.27 -4.69 -2.17
N LEU A 229 9.26 -4.24 -2.96
CA LEU A 229 10.54 -3.79 -2.44
C LEU A 229 10.40 -2.53 -1.57
N ASN A 230 9.55 -1.59 -1.98
CA ASN A 230 9.25 -0.41 -1.19
C ASN A 230 8.62 -0.78 0.16
N GLU A 231 7.70 -1.75 0.20
CA GLU A 231 7.09 -2.21 1.44
C GLU A 231 8.11 -2.89 2.36
N ILE A 232 8.99 -3.73 1.82
CA ILE A 232 10.09 -4.33 2.58
C ILE A 232 10.98 -3.25 3.20
N VAL A 233 11.32 -2.20 2.45
CA VAL A 233 12.10 -1.08 2.96
C VAL A 233 11.36 -0.33 4.06
N MET A 234 10.07 -0.04 3.86
CA MET A 234 9.25 0.72 4.82
C MET A 234 9.00 -0.05 6.12
N THR A 235 9.01 -1.39 6.08
CA THR A 235 8.86 -2.25 7.26
C THR A 235 10.17 -2.55 7.98
N ALA A 236 11.32 -2.26 7.37
CA ALA A 236 12.65 -2.51 7.92
C ALA A 236 13.03 -1.49 9.03
N GLN A 237 12.39 -1.55 10.19
CA GLN A 237 12.53 -0.58 11.31
C GLN A 237 13.95 -0.43 11.90
N ARG A 238 14.91 -1.24 11.49
CA ARG A 238 16.29 -1.22 12.00
C ARG A 238 17.27 -0.38 11.16
N ILE A 239 16.83 0.10 10.00
CA ILE A 239 17.69 0.81 9.06
C ILE A 239 17.41 2.31 9.20
N GLY A 240 18.37 3.07 9.65
CA GLY A 240 18.41 4.52 9.87
C GLY A 240 17.28 5.37 9.21
N ASN A 241 17.55 6.10 8.15
CA ASN A 241 16.55 6.91 7.47
C ASN A 241 15.81 6.10 6.40
N ILE A 242 14.70 5.44 6.78
CA ILE A 242 13.85 4.61 5.91
C ILE A 242 13.36 5.38 4.67
N PHE A 243 13.05 6.67 4.84
CA PHE A 243 12.59 7.51 3.73
C PHE A 243 13.69 7.71 2.69
N LEU A 244 14.92 7.96 3.12
CA LEU A 244 16.05 8.10 2.21
C LEU A 244 16.31 6.80 1.43
N LEU A 245 16.24 5.65 2.10
CA LEU A 245 16.46 4.35 1.47
C LEU A 245 15.37 4.05 0.41
N SER A 246 14.11 4.33 0.72
CA SER A 246 13.00 4.18 -0.23
C SER A 246 13.13 5.14 -1.43
N PHE A 247 13.65 6.35 -1.21
CA PHE A 247 13.95 7.29 -2.30
C PHE A 247 15.09 6.78 -3.20
N ILE A 248 16.18 6.29 -2.61
CA ILE A 248 17.27 5.68 -3.37
C ILE A 248 16.79 4.51 -4.20
N LEU A 249 15.94 3.64 -3.65
CA LEU A 249 15.30 2.55 -4.38
C LEU A 249 14.53 3.07 -5.59
N SER A 250 13.72 4.11 -5.42
CA SER A 250 12.95 4.71 -6.49
C SER A 250 13.83 5.32 -7.58
N LEU A 251 14.90 5.98 -7.18
CA LEU A 251 15.87 6.58 -8.09
C LEU A 251 16.61 5.50 -8.90
N ILE A 252 17.03 4.41 -8.26
CA ILE A 252 17.64 3.26 -8.94
C ILE A 252 16.69 2.68 -9.98
N PHE A 253 15.42 2.44 -9.63
CA PHE A 253 14.42 1.95 -10.58
C PHE A 253 14.25 2.89 -11.78
N ALA A 254 14.10 4.20 -11.53
CA ALA A 254 13.96 5.19 -12.59
C ALA A 254 15.19 5.21 -13.51
N ILE A 255 16.40 5.17 -12.95
CA ILE A 255 17.65 5.14 -13.73
C ILE A 255 17.73 3.88 -14.57
N ILE A 256 17.44 2.70 -14.01
CA ILE A 256 17.45 1.42 -14.76
C ILE A 256 16.49 1.50 -15.94
N ILE A 257 15.27 1.99 -15.73
CA ILE A 257 14.27 2.12 -16.81
C ILE A 257 14.75 3.09 -17.89
N LEU A 258 15.25 4.26 -17.48
CA LEU A 258 15.78 5.25 -18.42
C LEU A 258 16.98 4.71 -19.23
N VAL A 259 17.85 3.95 -18.61
CA VAL A 259 18.99 3.29 -19.29
C VAL A 259 18.49 2.25 -20.29
N ILE A 260 17.51 1.42 -19.91
CA ILE A 260 16.91 0.43 -20.83
C ILE A 260 16.30 1.16 -22.03
N VAL A 261 15.48 2.18 -21.81
CA VAL A 261 14.84 2.97 -22.88
C VAL A 261 15.90 3.61 -23.77
N TYR A 262 16.92 4.24 -23.19
CA TYR A 262 18.02 4.86 -23.92
C TYR A 262 18.75 3.88 -24.84
N PHE A 263 19.13 2.69 -24.33
CA PHE A 263 19.82 1.68 -25.15
C PHE A 263 18.91 1.12 -26.25
N GLN A 264 17.63 0.97 -26.00
CA GLN A 264 16.68 0.51 -27.00
C GLN A 264 16.47 1.56 -28.09
N MET A 265 16.40 2.84 -27.75
CA MET A 265 16.30 3.93 -28.72
C MET A 265 17.53 4.03 -29.63
N ARG A 266 18.73 3.80 -29.08
CA ARG A 266 19.96 3.77 -29.90
C ARG A 266 19.99 2.65 -30.95
N LYS A 267 19.16 1.62 -30.79
CA LYS A 267 19.04 0.51 -31.77
C LYS A 267 18.08 0.83 -32.90
N LEU A 268 17.28 1.89 -32.79
CA LEU A 268 16.40 2.35 -33.86
C LEU A 268 17.26 3.02 -34.94
N THR A 269 17.08 2.58 -36.18
CA THR A 269 17.77 3.17 -37.34
C THR A 269 16.94 4.30 -37.94
N GLU A 270 17.56 5.25 -38.62
CA GLU A 270 16.86 6.34 -39.32
C GLU A 270 15.72 5.87 -40.26
N LYS A 271 15.82 4.63 -40.78
CA LYS A 271 14.74 4.02 -41.58
C LYS A 271 13.49 3.62 -40.80
N ASP A 272 13.61 3.51 -39.47
CA ASP A 272 12.49 3.14 -38.58
C ASP A 272 11.77 4.39 -38.05
N LEU A 273 12.32 5.59 -38.31
CA LEU A 273 11.86 6.86 -37.74
C LEU A 273 10.73 7.54 -38.55
N HIS A 274 10.55 7.23 -39.82
CA HIS A 274 9.60 7.94 -40.70
C HIS A 274 8.80 6.96 -41.60
N ALA A 275 8.23 5.94 -41.02
CA ALA A 275 7.35 5.07 -41.75
C ALA A 275 5.92 5.64 -41.77
N ASP A 276 5.41 5.99 -42.97
CA ASP A 276 3.99 6.29 -43.21
C ASP A 276 3.14 5.05 -42.86
N VAL A 277 2.79 4.92 -41.59
CA VAL A 277 2.00 3.80 -41.08
C VAL A 277 0.53 4.24 -41.04
N LYS A 278 -0.28 3.71 -41.96
CA LYS A 278 -1.74 3.77 -41.80
C LYS A 278 -2.13 2.96 -40.57
N VAL A 279 -2.41 3.66 -39.47
CA VAL A 279 -2.83 3.04 -38.23
C VAL A 279 -4.20 2.40 -38.42
N LYS A 280 -4.27 1.08 -38.49
CA LYS A 280 -5.51 0.36 -38.28
C LYS A 280 -5.86 0.41 -36.82
N PHE A 281 -7.06 0.87 -36.53
CA PHE A 281 -7.62 0.84 -35.18
C PHE A 281 -7.99 -0.61 -34.83
N GLU A 282 -6.98 -1.41 -34.46
CA GLU A 282 -7.18 -2.82 -34.05
C GLU A 282 -7.14 -2.91 -32.53
N LEU A 283 -8.19 -3.53 -31.98
CA LEU A 283 -8.25 -3.83 -30.56
C LEU A 283 -7.18 -4.90 -30.24
N ASN A 284 -6.22 -4.61 -29.37
CA ASN A 284 -5.27 -5.63 -28.92
C ASN A 284 -5.92 -6.52 -27.87
N SER A 285 -6.70 -7.48 -28.34
CA SER A 285 -7.48 -8.40 -27.49
C SER A 285 -6.61 -9.16 -26.49
N ILE A 286 -5.34 -9.42 -26.81
CA ILE A 286 -4.43 -10.17 -25.94
C ILE A 286 -4.14 -9.39 -24.66
N VAL A 287 -3.88 -8.08 -24.74
CA VAL A 287 -3.63 -7.24 -23.53
C VAL A 287 -4.86 -7.19 -22.65
N ILE A 288 -6.06 -7.06 -23.26
CA ILE A 288 -7.32 -7.04 -22.52
C ILE A 288 -7.57 -8.38 -21.83
N ILE A 289 -7.36 -9.49 -22.53
CA ILE A 289 -7.51 -10.83 -21.97
C ILE A 289 -6.53 -11.04 -20.81
N LEU A 290 -5.26 -10.66 -20.97
CA LEU A 290 -4.27 -10.74 -19.88
C LEU A 290 -4.66 -9.89 -18.69
N PHE A 291 -5.15 -8.68 -18.93
CA PHE A 291 -5.63 -7.82 -17.84
C PHE A 291 -6.78 -8.47 -17.07
N ILE A 292 -7.78 -9.02 -17.78
CA ILE A 292 -8.90 -9.72 -17.15
C ILE A 292 -8.41 -10.92 -16.34
N ILE A 293 -7.47 -11.72 -16.89
CA ILE A 293 -6.87 -12.85 -16.18
C ILE A 293 -6.19 -12.37 -14.89
N PHE A 294 -5.43 -11.28 -14.94
CA PHE A 294 -4.75 -10.74 -13.76
C PHE A 294 -5.76 -10.27 -12.71
N LEU A 295 -6.85 -9.60 -13.12
CA LEU A 295 -7.91 -9.21 -12.19
C LEU A 295 -8.64 -10.40 -11.59
N ILE A 296 -8.84 -11.49 -12.35
CA ILE A 296 -9.43 -12.73 -11.83
C ILE A 296 -8.50 -13.33 -10.76
N ILE A 297 -7.20 -13.43 -11.02
CA ILE A 297 -6.23 -13.89 -10.02
C ILE A 297 -6.27 -13.00 -8.78
N GLY A 298 -6.30 -11.67 -8.96
CA GLY A 298 -6.44 -10.70 -7.87
C GLY A 298 -7.73 -10.88 -7.07
N GLY A 299 -8.85 -11.14 -7.73
CA GLY A 299 -10.15 -11.41 -7.11
C GLY A 299 -10.15 -12.69 -6.26
N PHE A 300 -9.57 -13.77 -6.77
CA PHE A 300 -9.39 -15.01 -5.99
C PHE A 300 -8.45 -14.79 -4.80
N THR A 301 -7.37 -14.02 -4.99
CA THR A 301 -6.45 -13.67 -3.91
C THR A 301 -7.15 -12.88 -2.81
N LYS A 302 -7.94 -11.84 -3.19
CA LYS A 302 -8.77 -11.07 -2.26
C LYS A 302 -9.73 -11.99 -1.49
N LYS A 303 -10.47 -12.83 -2.21
CA LYS A 303 -11.41 -13.78 -1.58
C LYS A 303 -10.69 -14.68 -0.58
N SER A 304 -9.56 -15.27 -0.96
CA SER A 304 -8.74 -16.12 -0.07
C SER A 304 -8.23 -15.37 1.16
N ALA A 305 -7.85 -14.11 0.99
CA ALA A 305 -7.37 -13.26 2.08
C ALA A 305 -8.47 -12.79 3.03
N MET A 306 -9.73 -12.81 2.60
CA MET A 306 -10.88 -12.37 3.40
C MET A 306 -11.69 -13.52 4.00
N VAL A 307 -11.30 -14.78 3.78
CA VAL A 307 -11.94 -15.92 4.43
C VAL A 307 -11.51 -15.99 5.89
N ASP A 308 -12.48 -16.18 6.77
CA ASP A 308 -12.25 -16.38 8.18
C ASP A 308 -11.56 -17.72 8.48
N ILE A 309 -10.63 -17.68 9.41
CA ILE A 309 -9.89 -18.87 9.84
C ILE A 309 -10.66 -19.54 10.95
N LYS A 310 -10.99 -20.82 10.78
CA LYS A 310 -11.57 -21.63 11.85
C LYS A 310 -10.46 -22.11 12.78
N TYR A 311 -10.54 -21.70 14.05
CA TYR A 311 -9.76 -22.29 15.13
C TYR A 311 -10.54 -23.47 15.72
N VAL A 312 -9.87 -24.59 15.90
CA VAL A 312 -10.44 -25.79 16.55
C VAL A 312 -9.44 -26.31 17.56
N ASN A 313 -9.87 -26.53 18.78
CA ASN A 313 -9.09 -27.16 19.81
C ASN A 313 -9.87 -28.35 20.40
N SER A 314 -9.58 -29.55 19.91
CA SER A 314 -10.26 -30.78 20.28
C SER A 314 -10.03 -31.16 21.75
N ASN A 315 -8.91 -30.73 22.36
CA ASN A 315 -8.63 -31.06 23.79
C ASN A 315 -9.59 -30.35 24.73
N PHE A 316 -10.18 -29.23 24.32
CA PHE A 316 -11.11 -28.45 25.11
C PHE A 316 -12.51 -28.38 24.48
N GLY A 317 -12.74 -29.08 23.36
CA GLY A 317 -14.02 -29.12 22.67
C GLY A 317 -14.47 -27.78 22.05
N ILE A 318 -13.59 -26.78 21.96
CA ILE A 318 -13.93 -25.42 21.51
C ILE A 318 -13.53 -25.18 20.06
N SER A 319 -14.39 -24.49 19.33
CA SER A 319 -14.08 -23.92 18.01
C SER A 319 -14.67 -22.52 17.86
N PHE A 320 -13.99 -21.67 17.10
CA PHE A 320 -14.47 -20.36 16.70
C PHE A 320 -13.80 -19.88 15.41
N GLN A 321 -14.34 -18.83 14.80
CA GLN A 321 -13.80 -18.24 13.58
C GLN A 321 -13.22 -16.86 13.89
N TYR A 322 -12.15 -16.52 13.19
CA TYR A 322 -11.58 -15.19 13.25
C TYR A 322 -11.06 -14.76 11.87
N PRO A 323 -11.14 -13.47 11.56
CA PRO A 323 -10.71 -12.97 10.24
C PRO A 323 -9.27 -13.33 9.91
N ASN A 324 -9.05 -13.78 8.69
CA ASN A 324 -7.70 -14.05 8.17
C ASN A 324 -6.80 -12.78 8.12
N SER A 325 -7.40 -11.61 8.42
CA SER A 325 -6.67 -10.35 8.63
C SER A 325 -5.79 -10.34 9.87
N LEU A 326 -6.07 -11.23 10.81
CA LEU A 326 -5.37 -11.26 12.08
C LEU A 326 -4.18 -12.20 12.00
N SER A 327 -2.97 -11.65 12.15
CA SER A 327 -1.76 -12.44 12.15
C SER A 327 -1.60 -13.17 13.47
N LYS A 328 -1.19 -14.45 13.43
CA LYS A 328 -0.79 -15.17 14.63
C LYS A 328 0.44 -14.50 15.24
N LYS A 329 0.37 -14.21 16.53
CA LYS A 329 1.48 -13.67 17.32
C LYS A 329 2.09 -14.79 18.19
N PRO A 330 3.36 -14.67 18.60
CA PRO A 330 3.97 -15.64 19.50
C PRO A 330 3.12 -15.84 20.77
N PRO A 331 3.01 -17.05 21.30
CA PRO A 331 2.21 -17.36 22.49
C PRO A 331 2.72 -16.69 23.79
N ARG A 332 3.94 -16.16 23.77
CA ARG A 332 4.45 -15.38 24.88
C ARG A 332 3.73 -14.04 24.94
N ASP A 333 2.81 -13.93 25.90
CA ASP A 333 2.32 -12.64 26.33
C ASP A 333 3.29 -12.09 27.38
N PRO A 334 4.08 -11.09 27.09
CA PRO A 334 4.98 -10.57 28.11
C PRO A 334 4.23 -9.85 29.22
N TRP A 335 2.92 -9.56 29.08
CA TRP A 335 2.40 -8.52 29.95
C TRP A 335 0.88 -8.40 30.00
N GLU A 336 0.35 -8.89 31.03
CA GLU A 336 -0.58 -8.13 31.86
C GLU A 336 0.28 -7.58 33.01
N PRO A 337 0.51 -6.28 33.10
CA PRO A 337 1.59 -5.71 33.92
C PRO A 337 1.48 -5.98 35.41
N ASN A 338 0.37 -6.49 35.91
CA ASN A 338 0.09 -6.65 37.32
C ASN A 338 -0.40 -8.03 37.71
N MET A 339 -0.28 -9.04 36.84
CA MET A 339 -0.59 -10.41 37.20
C MET A 339 0.49 -10.98 38.12
N SER A 340 0.12 -11.60 39.24
CA SER A 340 1.10 -12.28 40.06
C SER A 340 1.79 -13.39 39.26
N MET A 341 3.08 -13.61 39.50
CA MET A 341 3.85 -14.64 38.75
C MET A 341 3.26 -16.03 38.94
N ASP A 342 2.70 -16.33 40.08
CA ASP A 342 2.12 -17.62 40.37
C ASP A 342 0.81 -17.84 39.60
N PHE A 343 -0.01 -16.82 39.45
CA PHE A 343 -1.21 -16.88 38.67
C PHE A 343 -0.89 -17.04 37.16
N ALA A 344 0.13 -16.32 36.66
CA ALA A 344 0.56 -16.40 35.27
C ALA A 344 1.12 -17.80 34.88
N ARG A 345 1.67 -18.56 35.81
CA ARG A 345 2.18 -19.93 35.56
C ARG A 345 1.08 -20.93 35.22
N ASP A 346 -0.11 -20.76 35.77
CA ASP A 346 -1.23 -21.70 35.58
C ASP A 346 -2.06 -21.39 34.32
N ILE A 347 -1.81 -20.26 33.68
CA ILE A 347 -2.52 -19.85 32.46
C ILE A 347 -1.80 -20.33 31.22
N LYS A 348 -2.48 -21.13 30.41
CA LYS A 348 -1.98 -21.56 29.12
C LYS A 348 -2.61 -20.72 28.01
N THR A 349 -1.81 -19.92 27.33
CA THR A 349 -2.25 -19.21 26.11
C THR A 349 -2.32 -20.19 24.95
N LEU A 350 -3.52 -20.38 24.39
CA LEU A 350 -3.80 -21.31 23.31
C LEU A 350 -3.73 -20.64 21.94
N LEU A 351 -4.19 -19.42 21.85
CA LEU A 351 -4.16 -18.63 20.62
C LEU A 351 -3.90 -17.16 20.97
N ARG A 352 -3.08 -16.51 20.16
CA ARG A 352 -2.86 -15.08 20.20
C ARG A 352 -2.83 -14.56 18.77
N ILE A 353 -3.69 -13.62 18.46
CA ILE A 353 -3.82 -12.98 17.15
C ILE A 353 -3.85 -11.48 17.32
N GLY A 354 -3.41 -10.74 16.34
CA GLY A 354 -3.40 -9.29 16.42
C GLY A 354 -3.59 -8.64 15.06
N GLY A 355 -4.15 -7.44 15.07
CA GLY A 355 -4.16 -6.52 13.95
C GLY A 355 -2.74 -6.07 13.63
N ASP A 356 -2.53 -5.02 12.92
CA ASP A 356 -1.27 -4.57 12.37
C ASP A 356 0.01 -4.79 13.22
N ASP A 357 1.18 -4.62 12.62
CA ASP A 357 2.47 -4.81 13.31
C ASP A 357 2.74 -3.79 14.43
N LYS A 358 1.94 -2.72 14.53
CA LYS A 358 2.03 -1.72 15.60
C LYS A 358 1.27 -2.11 16.86
N GLY A 359 0.63 -3.30 16.88
CA GLY A 359 -0.07 -3.80 18.07
C GLY A 359 -1.29 -2.96 18.46
N SER A 360 -1.98 -2.37 17.48
CA SER A 360 -3.18 -1.57 17.70
C SER A 360 -4.26 -2.36 18.41
N PHE A 361 -4.29 -3.67 18.23
CA PHE A 361 -5.08 -4.55 19.07
C PHE A 361 -4.51 -5.97 19.17
N ILE A 362 -4.83 -6.68 20.24
CA ILE A 362 -4.48 -8.08 20.46
C ILE A 362 -5.68 -8.80 21.04
N PHE A 363 -6.02 -9.94 20.44
CA PHE A 363 -6.92 -10.93 20.99
C PHE A 363 -6.12 -12.13 21.49
N ALA A 364 -6.39 -12.58 22.69
CA ALA A 364 -5.77 -13.76 23.27
C ALA A 364 -6.83 -14.71 23.85
N PHE A 365 -6.71 -15.98 23.50
CA PHE A 365 -7.51 -17.04 24.08
C PHE A 365 -6.64 -17.88 25.00
N LYS A 366 -7.05 -17.97 26.26
CA LYS A 366 -6.28 -18.61 27.35
C LYS A 366 -7.19 -19.58 28.12
N VAL A 367 -6.57 -20.56 28.74
CA VAL A 367 -7.25 -21.52 29.63
C VAL A 367 -6.47 -21.66 30.91
N LYS A 368 -7.19 -21.69 32.05
CA LYS A 368 -6.68 -21.96 33.37
C LYS A 368 -7.47 -23.13 34.00
N LYS A 369 -6.83 -24.00 34.74
CA LYS A 369 -7.54 -24.97 35.63
C LYS A 369 -8.13 -24.20 36.81
N GLY A 370 -9.39 -24.41 37.15
CA GLY A 370 -10.06 -23.65 38.21
C GLY A 370 -11.43 -24.19 38.56
N VAL A 371 -12.18 -23.39 39.29
CA VAL A 371 -13.48 -23.74 39.90
C VAL A 371 -14.64 -23.58 38.92
N ASP A 372 -15.63 -24.43 39.10
CA ASP A 372 -16.79 -24.61 38.23
C ASP A 372 -17.85 -23.48 38.36
N LYS A 373 -17.75 -22.62 39.38
CA LYS A 373 -18.78 -21.63 39.70
C LYS A 373 -18.28 -20.21 39.63
N LEU A 374 -19.01 -19.37 38.90
CA LEU A 374 -18.81 -17.92 38.80
C LEU A 374 -18.69 -17.23 40.17
N SER A 375 -19.42 -17.71 41.19
CA SER A 375 -19.40 -17.13 42.53
C SER A 375 -18.09 -17.34 43.29
N GLN A 376 -17.24 -18.21 42.85
CA GLN A 376 -15.94 -18.56 43.48
C GLN A 376 -14.74 -17.92 42.77
N LEU A 377 -14.99 -17.12 41.69
CA LEU A 377 -13.93 -16.45 40.95
C LEU A 377 -13.46 -15.21 41.71
N ASN A 378 -12.20 -15.14 42.03
CA ASN A 378 -11.54 -13.93 42.48
C ASN A 378 -11.12 -13.10 41.29
N TYR A 379 -11.92 -12.09 40.94
CA TYR A 379 -11.69 -11.27 39.75
C TYR A 379 -10.40 -10.44 39.79
N GLY A 380 -9.93 -10.08 41.00
CA GLY A 380 -8.67 -9.38 41.19
C GLY A 380 -7.47 -10.14 40.64
N GLU A 381 -7.51 -11.49 40.66
CA GLU A 381 -6.46 -12.31 40.08
C GLU A 381 -6.32 -12.19 38.57
N TYR A 382 -7.42 -11.84 37.85
CA TYR A 382 -7.46 -11.73 36.40
C TYR A 382 -7.09 -10.34 35.87
N ILE A 383 -7.17 -9.33 36.73
CA ILE A 383 -6.93 -7.94 36.40
C ILE A 383 -5.61 -7.43 36.96
N GLY A 384 -5.09 -8.07 38.03
CA GLY A 384 -3.97 -7.61 38.84
C GLY A 384 -4.36 -6.45 39.78
N ASP A 385 -3.41 -5.99 40.61
CA ASP A 385 -3.61 -4.83 41.52
C ASP A 385 -3.74 -3.51 40.75
N ILE A 386 -4.85 -3.35 40.06
CA ILE A 386 -5.20 -2.07 39.41
C ILE A 386 -6.13 -1.30 40.32
N ASP A 387 -5.57 -0.73 41.38
CA ASP A 387 -6.30 -0.01 42.44
C ASP A 387 -6.99 1.32 42.00
N SER A 388 -6.86 1.71 40.72
CA SER A 388 -7.29 3.07 40.33
C SER A 388 -8.19 3.19 39.11
N LEU A 389 -8.64 2.08 38.50
CA LEU A 389 -9.39 2.17 37.25
C LEU A 389 -10.84 1.73 37.39
N ALA A 390 -11.76 2.53 36.84
CA ALA A 390 -13.17 2.20 36.78
C ALA A 390 -13.36 0.87 36.01
N ILE A 391 -13.59 -0.21 36.75
CA ILE A 391 -13.84 -1.54 36.18
C ILE A 391 -15.33 -1.70 35.98
N SER A 392 -15.77 -1.82 34.75
CA SER A 392 -17.12 -2.23 34.41
C SER A 392 -17.21 -3.75 34.47
N LYS A 393 -18.25 -4.27 35.12
CA LYS A 393 -18.51 -5.69 35.28
C LYS A 393 -19.89 -6.04 34.76
N GLU A 394 -19.96 -6.94 33.80
CA GLU A 394 -21.20 -7.33 33.12
C GLU A 394 -21.31 -8.85 33.04
N LYS A 395 -22.52 -9.39 33.26
CA LYS A 395 -22.80 -10.80 32.97
C LYS A 395 -22.97 -11.01 31.48
N ILE A 396 -22.34 -12.02 30.95
CA ILE A 396 -22.42 -12.39 29.53
C ILE A 396 -22.84 -13.86 29.37
N ILE A 397 -23.39 -14.17 28.21
CA ILE A 397 -23.71 -15.54 27.78
C ILE A 397 -23.09 -15.76 26.42
N ILE A 398 -22.22 -16.77 26.30
CA ILE A 398 -21.58 -17.15 25.03
C ILE A 398 -21.90 -18.62 24.73
N ASP A 399 -22.60 -18.88 23.64
CA ASP A 399 -23.07 -20.23 23.22
C ASP A 399 -23.72 -21.00 24.40
N GLY A 400 -24.60 -20.31 25.15
CA GLY A 400 -25.34 -20.87 26.29
C GLY A 400 -24.52 -21.04 27.58
N LYS A 401 -23.29 -20.60 27.66
CA LYS A 401 -22.46 -20.65 28.87
C LYS A 401 -22.40 -19.25 29.53
N GLU A 402 -22.66 -19.21 30.84
CA GLU A 402 -22.60 -17.98 31.61
C GLU A 402 -21.16 -17.60 31.89
N GLY A 403 -20.85 -16.31 31.76
CA GLY A 403 -19.55 -15.73 32.03
C GLY A 403 -19.64 -14.32 32.57
N ILE A 404 -18.49 -13.72 32.80
CA ILE A 404 -18.38 -12.32 33.23
C ILE A 404 -17.42 -11.61 32.30
N ARG A 405 -17.85 -10.44 31.86
CA ARG A 405 -17.05 -9.46 31.12
C ARG A 405 -16.53 -8.40 32.07
N LEU A 406 -15.23 -8.18 32.01
CA LEU A 406 -14.53 -7.12 32.71
C LEU A 406 -13.98 -6.13 31.68
N GLN A 407 -14.32 -4.85 31.80
CA GLN A 407 -13.79 -3.79 30.94
C GLN A 407 -13.06 -2.76 31.81
N TYR A 408 -11.83 -2.45 31.42
CA TYR A 408 -10.98 -1.51 32.12
C TYR A 408 -9.95 -0.87 31.19
N SER A 409 -9.33 0.21 31.63
CA SER A 409 -8.24 0.84 30.92
C SER A 409 -7.00 0.94 31.81
N TYR A 410 -5.82 0.85 31.23
CA TYR A 410 -4.58 1.05 31.96
C TYR A 410 -3.53 1.82 31.14
N PRO A 411 -2.68 2.63 31.81
CA PRO A 411 -1.59 3.33 31.16
C PRO A 411 -0.42 2.39 30.93
N LYS A 412 0.13 2.36 29.71
CA LYS A 412 1.37 1.66 29.39
C LYS A 412 2.49 2.66 29.12
N ILE A 413 3.50 2.64 29.95
CA ILE A 413 4.72 3.43 29.76
C ILE A 413 5.67 2.63 28.86
N THR A 414 5.92 3.11 27.64
CA THR A 414 6.95 2.55 26.77
C THR A 414 8.25 3.33 26.94
N ARG A 415 9.40 2.63 26.98
CA ARG A 415 10.73 3.26 27.18
C ARG A 415 11.11 4.33 26.16
N LYS A 416 10.32 4.50 25.09
CA LYS A 416 10.56 5.43 23.98
C LYS A 416 9.60 6.64 23.93
N GLU A 417 8.57 6.66 24.74
CA GLU A 417 7.54 7.70 24.71
C GLU A 417 7.44 8.37 26.08
N ASN A 418 7.51 9.70 26.10
CA ASN A 418 7.44 10.51 27.32
C ASN A 418 6.05 10.56 27.96
N PHE A 419 5.01 10.02 27.30
CA PHE A 419 3.64 9.99 27.80
C PHE A 419 3.09 8.57 27.79
N PRO A 420 2.35 8.18 28.86
CA PRO A 420 1.72 6.86 28.91
C PRO A 420 0.60 6.77 27.86
N LYS A 421 0.66 5.73 26.99
CA LYS A 421 -0.49 5.39 26.13
C LYS A 421 -1.51 4.62 26.94
N MET A 422 -2.76 5.05 26.91
CA MET A 422 -3.86 4.29 27.49
C MET A 422 -4.22 3.11 26.59
N PHE A 423 -4.44 1.94 27.19
CA PHE A 423 -5.00 0.77 26.52
C PHE A 423 -6.34 0.42 27.16
N TRP A 424 -7.30 0.12 26.32
CA TRP A 424 -8.58 -0.42 26.75
C TRP A 424 -8.54 -1.94 26.64
N VAL A 425 -9.05 -2.61 27.67
CA VAL A 425 -9.07 -4.07 27.79
C VAL A 425 -10.48 -4.54 28.04
N CYS A 426 -10.86 -5.60 27.34
CA CYS A 426 -12.06 -6.38 27.59
C CYS A 426 -11.63 -7.82 27.86
N THR A 427 -12.03 -8.38 28.99
CA THR A 427 -11.70 -9.75 29.37
C THR A 427 -12.98 -10.50 29.71
N ASP A 428 -13.29 -11.52 28.93
CA ASP A 428 -14.41 -12.41 29.16
C ASP A 428 -13.92 -13.71 29.82
N ILE A 429 -14.53 -14.06 30.94
CA ILE A 429 -14.15 -15.18 31.77
C ILE A 429 -15.34 -16.14 31.85
N ILE A 430 -15.17 -17.37 31.38
CA ILE A 430 -16.23 -18.37 31.27
C ILE A 430 -15.75 -19.67 31.93
N PRO A 431 -16.27 -20.03 33.10
CA PRO A 431 -15.99 -21.31 33.73
C PRO A 431 -16.84 -22.43 33.10
N ILE A 432 -16.17 -23.50 32.70
CA ILE A 432 -16.83 -24.70 32.16
C ILE A 432 -16.11 -25.94 32.69
N GLY A 433 -16.78 -26.72 33.51
CA GLY A 433 -16.18 -27.87 34.19
C GLY A 433 -14.98 -27.42 35.04
N ASN A 434 -13.89 -28.13 34.96
CA ASN A 434 -12.66 -27.79 35.71
C ASN A 434 -11.76 -26.79 34.99
N ASN A 435 -12.27 -26.08 33.97
CA ASN A 435 -11.49 -25.15 33.19
C ASN A 435 -12.15 -23.76 33.20
N ILE A 436 -11.34 -22.73 33.26
CA ILE A 436 -11.74 -21.35 33.09
C ILE A 436 -11.18 -20.88 31.74
N PHE A 437 -12.09 -20.53 30.85
CA PHE A 437 -11.76 -19.99 29.55
C PHE A 437 -11.70 -18.48 29.63
N ILE A 438 -10.62 -17.89 29.12
CA ILE A 438 -10.38 -16.46 29.20
C ILE A 438 -10.18 -15.95 27.77
N PHE A 439 -11.07 -15.08 27.33
CA PHE A 439 -10.94 -14.32 26.11
C PHE A 439 -10.52 -12.90 26.46
N ASN A 440 -9.33 -12.53 26.09
CA ASN A 440 -8.79 -11.21 26.40
C ASN A 440 -8.58 -10.42 25.12
N PHE A 441 -9.11 -9.23 25.10
CA PHE A 441 -8.99 -8.28 24.02
C PHE A 441 -8.47 -6.96 24.54
N ARG A 442 -7.48 -6.37 23.84
CA ARG A 442 -6.99 -5.03 24.13
C ARG A 442 -6.76 -4.22 22.87
N GLY A 443 -7.04 -2.93 22.93
CA GLY A 443 -6.86 -2.00 21.83
C GLY A 443 -6.55 -0.58 22.27
N ASN A 444 -6.14 0.25 21.33
CA ASN A 444 -5.96 1.69 21.55
C ASN A 444 -7.33 2.39 21.66
N PRO A 445 -7.45 3.46 22.46
CA PRO A 445 -8.72 4.18 22.62
C PRO A 445 -9.33 4.67 21.32
N GLU A 446 -8.50 5.15 20.39
CA GLU A 446 -8.92 5.73 19.10
C GLU A 446 -9.68 4.74 18.22
N ASN A 447 -9.36 3.44 18.32
CA ASN A 447 -9.95 2.38 17.49
C ASN A 447 -10.78 1.37 18.31
N PHE A 448 -10.97 1.62 19.61
CA PHE A 448 -11.55 0.62 20.51
C PHE A 448 -12.94 0.14 20.08
N ASN A 449 -13.84 1.04 19.69
CA ASN A 449 -15.19 0.67 19.29
C ASN A 449 -15.24 -0.23 18.04
N ASN A 450 -14.43 0.08 17.03
CA ASN A 450 -14.37 -0.73 15.80
C ASN A 450 -13.77 -2.10 16.08
N VAL A 451 -12.81 -2.16 16.97
CA VAL A 451 -12.11 -3.40 17.29
C VAL A 451 -12.91 -4.22 18.33
N LYS A 452 -13.71 -3.57 19.17
CA LYS A 452 -14.68 -4.23 20.04
C LYS A 452 -15.75 -4.96 19.22
N ALA A 453 -16.27 -4.36 18.15
CA ALA A 453 -17.21 -5.02 17.25
C ALA A 453 -16.60 -6.29 16.66
N LEU A 454 -15.35 -6.23 16.19
CA LEU A 454 -14.62 -7.40 15.68
C LEU A 454 -14.43 -8.49 16.74
N TYR A 455 -14.20 -8.09 18.00
CA TYR A 455 -14.10 -9.02 19.11
C TYR A 455 -15.43 -9.72 19.37
N GLU A 456 -16.53 -8.98 19.34
CA GLU A 456 -17.88 -9.51 19.51
C GLU A 456 -18.25 -10.47 18.37
N ASP A 457 -17.94 -10.12 17.13
CA ASP A 457 -18.11 -11.01 15.97
C ASP A 457 -17.37 -12.37 16.16
N ILE A 458 -16.14 -12.33 16.70
CA ILE A 458 -15.39 -13.57 17.00
C ILE A 458 -16.11 -14.39 18.08
N LEU A 459 -16.58 -13.74 19.14
CA LEU A 459 -17.27 -14.42 20.26
C LEU A 459 -18.57 -15.08 19.82
N GLU A 460 -19.33 -14.47 18.92
CA GLU A 460 -20.56 -15.03 18.35
C GLU A 460 -20.34 -16.34 17.58
N THR A 461 -19.12 -16.54 17.06
CA THR A 461 -18.76 -17.77 16.33
C THR A 461 -18.32 -18.91 17.24
N ILE A 462 -18.18 -18.68 18.56
CA ILE A 462 -17.73 -19.70 19.50
C ILE A 462 -18.75 -20.84 19.58
N LYS A 463 -18.23 -22.06 19.52
CA LYS A 463 -18.94 -23.31 19.75
C LYS A 463 -18.15 -24.15 20.76
N TRP A 464 -18.88 -24.62 21.76
CA TRP A 464 -18.33 -25.49 22.81
C TRP A 464 -18.54 -26.98 22.48
#